data_86068d3eaa4e22cb53ff1d493218febe
#
_entry.id   86068d3eaa4e22cb53ff1d493218febe
#
_cell.length_a   1.000
_cell.length_b   1.000
_cell.length_c   1.000
_cell.angle_alpha   90.00
_cell.angle_beta   90.00
_cell.angle_gamma   90.00
#
_symmetry.space_group_name_H-M   'P 1'
#
loop_
_entity.id
_entity.type
_entity.pdbx_description
1 polymer ?
#
loop_
_entity_poly.entity_id
_entity_poly.type
_entity_poly.pdbx_seq_one_letter_code
_entity_poly.pdbx_strand_id
1 'polypeptide(L)'
;IRESMRIVRQILDKMPGGDFRIQNKKVTPPPRARINESMEALIHHFKIFTEGFKVPEGEVYVAIESPRGEIGCYIVSDGGPKPYRIHMRAPSFVNIQALPHMMRGGLVADAVAVISSIDPVLGEVDR
;
A
#
# COMPACT_ATOMS: atom_id res chain seq x y z
N ILE A 1 -2.70 17.17 15.63
CA ILE A 1 -1.50 17.86 15.11
C ILE A 1 -0.35 17.79 16.13
N ARG A 2 -0.51 18.23 17.38
CA ARG A 2 0.59 18.24 18.39
C ARG A 2 1.14 16.84 18.65
N GLU A 3 0.29 15.84 18.82
CA GLU A 3 0.70 14.45 19.02
C GLU A 3 1.35 13.84 17.76
N SER A 4 0.86 14.19 16.58
CA SER A 4 1.49 13.77 15.33
C SER A 4 2.92 14.32 15.19
N MET A 5 3.13 15.58 15.54
CA MET A 5 4.47 16.18 15.57
C MET A 5 5.39 15.52 16.61
N ARG A 6 4.84 15.12 17.76
CA ARG A 6 5.59 14.40 18.79
C ARG A 6 6.02 13.02 18.32
N ILE A 7 5.14 12.30 17.61
CA ILE A 7 5.45 11.00 17.01
C ILE A 7 6.56 11.15 15.97
N VAL A 8 6.46 12.14 15.08
CA VAL A 8 7.50 12.39 14.06
C VAL A 8 8.86 12.67 14.70
N ARG A 9 8.93 13.50 15.75
CA ARG A 9 10.18 13.75 16.49
C ARG A 9 10.76 12.45 17.07
N GLN A 10 9.95 11.64 17.73
CA GLN A 10 10.39 10.37 18.29
C GLN A 10 10.91 9.40 17.21
N ILE A 11 10.31 9.39 16.01
CA ILE A 11 10.77 8.57 14.90
C ILE A 11 12.14 9.07 14.42
N LEU A 12 12.31 10.37 14.22
CA LEU A 12 13.58 10.95 13.77
C LEU A 12 14.72 10.70 14.77
N ASP A 13 14.43 10.81 16.07
CA ASP A 13 15.42 10.58 17.13
C ASP A 13 15.81 9.09 17.27
N LYS A 14 14.90 8.17 16.98
CA LYS A 14 15.07 6.72 17.16
C LYS A 14 15.29 5.95 15.87
N MET A 15 15.28 6.59 14.72
CA MET A 15 15.44 5.93 13.43
C MET A 15 16.83 5.26 13.36
N PRO A 16 16.90 3.93 13.24
CA PRO A 16 18.19 3.26 13.11
C PRO A 16 18.85 3.63 11.79
N GLY A 17 20.16 3.84 11.84
CA GLY A 17 20.98 3.94 10.64
C GLY A 17 21.13 2.57 9.97
N GLY A 18 21.61 2.56 8.72
CA GLY A 18 21.90 1.34 7.97
C GLY A 18 21.25 1.34 6.59
N ASP A 19 21.26 0.17 5.97
CA ASP A 19 20.70 0.00 4.62
C ASP A 19 19.17 0.15 4.63
N PHE A 20 18.66 1.03 3.78
CA PHE A 20 17.22 1.26 3.63
C PHE A 20 16.53 0.24 2.68
N ARG A 21 17.30 -0.66 2.10
CA ARG A 21 16.81 -1.68 1.16
C ARG A 21 17.56 -3.00 1.32
N ILE A 22 16.88 -4.09 0.95
CA ILE A 22 17.48 -5.42 0.95
C ILE A 22 18.61 -5.52 -0.10
N GLN A 23 19.73 -6.18 0.27
CA GLN A 23 20.90 -6.37 -0.59
C GLN A 23 20.78 -7.61 -1.53
N ASN A 24 19.56 -7.97 -1.92
CA ASN A 24 19.32 -9.08 -2.84
C ASN A 24 19.15 -8.58 -4.28
N LYS A 25 20.14 -8.85 -5.13
CA LYS A 25 20.14 -8.44 -6.54
C LYS A 25 18.99 -9.03 -7.38
N LYS A 26 18.35 -10.10 -6.93
CA LYS A 26 17.18 -10.71 -7.61
C LYS A 26 15.88 -9.94 -7.37
N VAL A 27 15.82 -9.15 -6.31
CA VAL A 27 14.64 -8.40 -5.91
C VAL A 27 14.87 -6.90 -6.05
N THR A 28 16.08 -6.44 -5.71
CA THR A 28 16.42 -5.02 -5.72
C THR A 28 17.09 -4.64 -7.02
N PRO A 29 16.56 -3.66 -7.77
CA PRO A 29 17.19 -3.20 -9.01
C PRO A 29 18.56 -2.59 -8.74
N PRO A 30 19.54 -2.79 -9.64
CA PRO A 30 20.88 -2.22 -9.51
C PRO A 30 20.83 -0.68 -9.62
N PRO A 31 21.82 0.02 -9.04
CA PRO A 31 21.98 1.46 -9.24
C PRO A 31 22.11 1.79 -10.73
N ARG A 32 21.45 2.86 -11.17
CA ARG A 32 21.41 3.27 -12.58
C ARG A 32 22.82 3.43 -13.21
N ALA A 33 23.77 3.97 -12.48
CA ALA A 33 25.15 4.14 -12.95
C ALA A 33 25.79 2.79 -13.32
N ARG A 34 25.53 1.72 -12.55
CA ARG A 34 26.13 0.41 -12.79
C ARG A 34 25.56 -0.35 -13.99
N ILE A 35 24.38 0.03 -14.49
CA ILE A 35 23.73 -0.64 -15.62
C ILE A 35 24.60 -0.54 -16.88
N ASN A 36 25.30 0.58 -17.08
CA ASN A 36 26.16 0.80 -18.23
C ASN A 36 27.57 0.21 -18.06
N GLU A 37 27.97 -0.10 -16.85
CA GLU A 37 29.34 -0.56 -16.53
C GLU A 37 29.47 -2.07 -16.36
N SER A 38 28.35 -2.74 -16.03
CA SER A 38 28.34 -4.16 -15.69
C SER A 38 27.22 -4.90 -16.42
N MET A 39 27.62 -5.90 -17.21
CA MET A 39 26.69 -6.80 -17.89
C MET A 39 25.75 -7.51 -16.89
N GLU A 40 26.27 -7.94 -15.73
CA GLU A 40 25.46 -8.56 -14.68
C GLU A 40 24.35 -7.62 -14.17
N ALA A 41 24.71 -6.34 -13.96
CA ALA A 41 23.74 -5.33 -13.54
C ALA A 41 22.67 -5.09 -14.61
N LEU A 42 23.05 -5.05 -15.87
CA LEU A 42 22.11 -4.93 -16.99
C LEU A 42 21.13 -6.11 -17.04
N ILE A 43 21.62 -7.35 -16.89
CA ILE A 43 20.79 -8.57 -16.90
C ILE A 43 19.81 -8.56 -15.72
N HIS A 44 20.28 -8.22 -14.51
CA HIS A 44 19.40 -8.12 -13.34
C HIS A 44 18.33 -7.04 -13.52
N HIS A 45 18.72 -5.87 -14.03
CA HIS A 45 17.76 -4.82 -14.34
C HIS A 45 16.71 -5.30 -15.33
N PHE A 46 17.13 -5.86 -16.46
CA PHE A 46 16.22 -6.36 -17.49
C PHE A 46 15.24 -7.41 -16.94
N LYS A 47 15.75 -8.41 -16.22
CA LYS A 47 14.91 -9.47 -15.65
C LYS A 47 13.89 -8.97 -14.63
N ILE A 48 14.30 -8.05 -13.74
CA ILE A 48 13.39 -7.51 -12.72
C ILE A 48 12.23 -6.74 -13.36
N PHE A 49 12.51 -5.95 -14.40
CA PHE A 49 11.50 -5.11 -15.05
C PHE A 49 10.66 -5.82 -16.12
N THR A 50 11.13 -6.92 -16.70
CA THR A 50 10.38 -7.68 -17.69
C THR A 50 9.63 -8.86 -17.11
N GLU A 51 10.29 -9.68 -16.28
CA GLU A 51 9.72 -10.88 -15.68
C GLU A 51 9.21 -10.65 -14.24
N GLY A 52 9.85 -9.75 -13.49
CA GLY A 52 9.65 -9.60 -12.07
C GLY A 52 10.41 -10.66 -11.25
N PHE A 53 10.17 -10.71 -9.95
CA PHE A 53 10.70 -11.74 -9.07
C PHE A 53 9.60 -12.72 -8.67
N LYS A 54 9.99 -13.98 -8.50
CA LYS A 54 9.06 -15.03 -8.09
C LYS A 54 8.87 -15.01 -6.57
N VAL A 55 7.62 -15.19 -6.14
CA VAL A 55 7.25 -15.32 -4.73
C VAL A 55 6.90 -16.79 -4.47
N PRO A 56 7.32 -17.39 -3.35
CA PRO A 56 6.93 -18.76 -3.01
C PRO A 56 5.42 -18.95 -3.02
N GLU A 57 4.97 -20.16 -3.32
CA GLU A 57 3.55 -20.55 -3.22
C GLU A 57 3.06 -20.38 -1.78
N GLY A 58 1.86 -19.84 -1.64
CA GLY A 58 1.23 -19.64 -0.35
C GLY A 58 0.19 -18.53 -0.37
N GLU A 59 -0.46 -18.37 0.76
CA GLU A 59 -1.44 -17.30 0.98
C GLU A 59 -1.13 -16.55 2.27
N VAL A 60 -1.45 -15.27 2.28
CA VAL A 60 -1.25 -14.41 3.44
C VAL A 60 -2.34 -13.34 3.49
N TYR A 61 -2.85 -13.09 4.69
CA TYR A 61 -3.66 -11.94 5.00
C TYR A 61 -2.95 -11.07 6.04
N VAL A 62 -2.80 -9.80 5.72
CA VAL A 62 -2.22 -8.82 6.65
C VAL A 62 -3.15 -7.63 6.74
N ALA A 63 -3.54 -7.28 7.95
CA ALA A 63 -4.31 -6.08 8.26
C ALA A 63 -3.42 -5.08 8.99
N ILE A 64 -3.52 -3.82 8.61
CA ILE A 64 -2.81 -2.70 9.23
C ILE A 64 -3.77 -1.57 9.53
N GLU A 65 -3.41 -0.74 10.51
CA GLU A 65 -4.15 0.48 10.82
C GLU A 65 -3.92 1.55 9.74
N SER A 66 -5.00 2.11 9.23
CA SER A 66 -5.02 3.23 8.31
C SER A 66 -5.71 4.42 8.98
N PRO A 67 -5.47 5.68 8.56
CA PRO A 67 -6.13 6.86 9.14
C PRO A 67 -7.66 6.80 9.12
N ARG A 68 -8.25 6.00 8.23
CA ARG A 68 -9.71 5.85 8.07
C ARG A 68 -10.27 4.55 8.63
N GLY A 69 -9.41 3.69 9.16
CA GLY A 69 -9.78 2.39 9.71
C GLY A 69 -8.79 1.30 9.32
N GLU A 70 -9.21 0.05 9.40
CA GLU A 70 -8.37 -1.09 9.02
C GLU A 70 -8.32 -1.26 7.51
N ILE A 71 -7.12 -1.29 6.94
CA ILE A 71 -6.86 -1.75 5.58
C ILE A 71 -6.25 -3.15 5.62
N GLY A 72 -6.84 -4.08 4.89
CA GLY A 72 -6.37 -5.46 4.80
C GLY A 72 -5.99 -5.83 3.38
N CYS A 73 -4.96 -6.67 3.25
CA CYS A 73 -4.56 -7.22 1.97
C CYS A 73 -4.45 -8.74 2.07
N TYR A 74 -5.24 -9.44 1.28
CA TYR A 74 -5.17 -10.88 1.11
C TYR A 74 -4.53 -11.19 -0.24
N ILE A 75 -3.44 -11.95 -0.22
CA ILE A 75 -2.68 -12.29 -1.42
C ILE A 75 -2.49 -13.81 -1.48
N VAL A 76 -2.71 -14.37 -2.66
CA VAL A 76 -2.40 -15.76 -2.99
C VAL A 76 -1.33 -15.77 -4.07
N SER A 77 -0.25 -16.52 -3.83
CA SER A 77 0.83 -16.76 -4.80
C SER A 77 0.84 -18.21 -5.25
N ASP A 78 1.01 -18.42 -6.55
CA ASP A 78 1.20 -19.73 -7.19
C ASP A 78 2.66 -20.02 -7.54
N GLY A 79 3.61 -19.27 -6.97
CA GLY A 79 5.04 -19.36 -7.29
C GLY A 79 5.48 -18.55 -8.50
N GLY A 80 4.57 -17.85 -9.14
CA GLY A 80 4.83 -16.99 -10.29
C GLY A 80 5.31 -15.58 -9.91
N PRO A 81 5.60 -14.74 -10.93
CA PRO A 81 5.98 -13.34 -10.72
C PRO A 81 4.76 -12.43 -10.51
N LYS A 82 3.56 -12.93 -10.74
CA LYS A 82 2.29 -12.23 -10.51
C LYS A 82 1.49 -12.99 -9.47
N PRO A 83 0.78 -12.29 -8.59
CA PRO A 83 -0.10 -12.96 -7.65
C PRO A 83 -1.26 -13.64 -8.39
N TYR A 84 -1.61 -14.85 -7.97
CA TYR A 84 -2.77 -15.57 -8.47
C TYR A 84 -4.07 -14.84 -8.10
N ARG A 85 -4.14 -14.30 -6.89
CA ARG A 85 -5.29 -13.52 -6.41
C ARG A 85 -4.83 -12.44 -5.43
N ILE A 86 -5.43 -11.26 -5.57
CA ILE A 86 -5.34 -10.18 -4.59
C ILE A 86 -6.75 -9.75 -4.21
N HIS A 87 -6.99 -9.58 -2.92
CA HIS A 87 -8.20 -8.94 -2.41
C HIS A 87 -7.81 -7.89 -1.37
N MET A 88 -8.27 -6.66 -1.60
CA MET A 88 -8.05 -5.55 -0.69
C MET A 88 -9.32 -5.24 0.08
N ARG A 89 -9.25 -5.29 1.40
CA ARG A 89 -10.31 -4.78 2.26
C ARG A 89 -10.04 -3.31 2.54
N ALA A 90 -10.92 -2.45 2.02
CA ALA A 90 -10.79 -1.01 2.14
C ALA A 90 -11.69 -0.46 3.25
N PRO A 91 -11.20 0.38 4.15
CA PRO A 91 -12.01 0.98 5.20
C PRO A 91 -13.07 1.95 4.65
N SER A 92 -12.75 2.72 3.62
CA SER A 92 -13.69 3.68 3.01
C SER A 92 -14.91 2.99 2.40
N PHE A 93 -14.76 1.80 1.82
CA PHE A 93 -15.88 1.03 1.28
C PHE A 93 -16.89 0.63 2.38
N VAL A 94 -16.38 0.25 3.56
CA VAL A 94 -17.23 -0.07 4.71
C VAL A 94 -17.90 1.19 5.28
N ASN A 95 -17.14 2.30 5.38
CA ASN A 95 -17.63 3.55 5.94
C ASN A 95 -18.76 4.17 5.10
N ILE A 96 -18.69 4.05 3.78
CA ILE A 96 -19.73 4.56 2.84
C ILE A 96 -21.09 3.88 3.09
N GLN A 97 -21.12 2.67 3.62
CA GLN A 97 -22.39 2.00 3.95
C GLN A 97 -23.22 2.74 5.00
N ALA A 98 -22.62 3.63 5.78
CA ALA A 98 -23.33 4.48 6.73
C ALA A 98 -24.07 5.66 6.08
N LEU A 99 -23.73 6.04 4.84
CA LEU A 99 -24.33 7.20 4.15
C LEU A 99 -25.85 7.19 4.11
N PRO A 100 -26.53 6.11 3.71
CA PRO A 100 -28.00 6.10 3.66
C PRO A 100 -28.65 6.38 5.02
N HIS A 101 -27.99 5.95 6.10
CA HIS A 101 -28.48 6.20 7.45
C HIS A 101 -28.26 7.67 7.86
N MET A 102 -27.09 8.20 7.58
CA MET A 102 -26.71 9.58 7.94
C MET A 102 -27.49 10.64 7.15
N MET A 103 -27.89 10.33 5.91
CA MET A 103 -28.60 11.28 5.02
C MET A 103 -30.12 11.28 5.26
N ARG A 104 -30.66 10.30 5.98
CA ARG A 104 -32.10 10.18 6.19
C ARG A 104 -32.65 11.33 7.05
N GLY A 105 -33.61 12.06 6.51
CA GLY A 105 -34.25 13.20 7.20
C GLY A 105 -33.50 14.53 7.06
N GLY A 106 -32.36 14.54 6.36
CA GLY A 106 -31.63 15.77 6.01
C GLY A 106 -32.05 16.37 4.67
N LEU A 107 -31.46 17.52 4.34
CA LEU A 107 -31.63 18.16 3.04
C LEU A 107 -30.67 17.52 2.01
N VAL A 108 -31.03 17.59 0.73
CA VAL A 108 -30.12 17.14 -0.35
C VAL A 108 -28.79 17.91 -0.33
N ALA A 109 -28.81 19.17 0.06
CA ALA A 109 -27.61 19.99 0.22
C ALA A 109 -26.65 19.46 1.32
N ASP A 110 -27.17 18.78 2.34
CA ASP A 110 -26.36 18.22 3.42
C ASP A 110 -25.55 17.00 2.97
N ALA A 111 -25.89 16.41 1.81
CA ALA A 111 -25.18 15.23 1.28
C ALA A 111 -23.66 15.48 1.13
N VAL A 112 -23.27 16.67 0.67
CA VAL A 112 -21.86 17.03 0.53
C VAL A 112 -21.15 17.05 1.88
N ALA A 113 -21.78 17.63 2.89
CA ALA A 113 -21.24 17.69 4.24
C ALA A 113 -21.13 16.28 4.87
N VAL A 114 -22.13 15.44 4.68
CA VAL A 114 -22.15 14.06 5.17
C VAL A 114 -21.04 13.22 4.51
N ILE A 115 -20.89 13.29 3.19
CA ILE A 115 -19.81 12.60 2.46
C ILE A 115 -18.45 13.11 2.93
N SER A 116 -18.27 14.42 3.07
CA SER A 116 -17.03 15.02 3.54
C SER A 116 -16.67 14.60 4.97
N SER A 117 -17.67 14.35 5.83
CA SER A 117 -17.44 13.90 7.21
C SER A 117 -16.85 12.49 7.31
N ILE A 118 -17.11 11.64 6.32
CA ILE A 118 -16.57 10.27 6.23
C ILE A 118 -15.15 10.29 5.62
N ASP A 119 -14.81 11.34 4.85
CA ASP A 119 -13.53 11.47 4.14
C ASP A 119 -13.19 10.24 3.28
N PRO A 120 -14.05 9.82 2.34
CA PRO A 120 -13.82 8.61 1.56
C PRO A 120 -12.68 8.81 0.55
N VAL A 121 -11.83 7.80 0.40
CA VAL A 121 -10.84 7.71 -0.67
C VAL A 121 -11.44 6.91 -1.81
N LEU A 122 -11.73 7.55 -2.93
CA LEU A 122 -12.41 6.92 -4.07
C LEU A 122 -11.60 5.78 -4.68
N GLY A 123 -10.26 5.89 -4.71
CA GLY A 123 -9.40 4.82 -5.17
C GLY A 123 -9.45 3.55 -4.32
N GLU A 124 -9.70 3.67 -3.02
CA GLU A 124 -9.96 2.52 -2.14
C GLU A 124 -11.34 1.89 -2.38
N VAL A 125 -12.31 2.71 -2.72
CA VAL A 125 -13.70 2.24 -2.94
C VAL A 125 -13.80 1.47 -4.25
N ASP A 126 -13.16 1.96 -5.29
CA ASP A 126 -13.22 1.36 -6.63
C ASP A 126 -12.36 0.10 -6.80
N ARG A 127 -11.24 -0.03 -6.08
CA ARG A 127 -10.34 -1.20 -6.08
C ARG A 127 -9.92 -1.71 -7.44
#